data_344778b336aa3cf24441736f2be01845
#
_entry.id   344778b336aa3cf24441736f2be01845
#
_cell.length_a   1.000
_cell.length_b   1.000
_cell.length_c   1.000
_cell.angle_alpha   90.00
_cell.angle_beta   90.00
_cell.angle_gamma   90.00
#
_symmetry.space_group_name_H-M   'P 1'
#
loop_
_entity.id
_entity.type
_entity.pdbx_description
1 polymer ?
#
loop_
_entity_poly.entity_id
_entity_poly.type
_entity_poly.pdbx_seq_one_letter_code
_entity_poly.pdbx_strand_id
1 'polypeptide(L)'
;MKTINSWTLATAAAVSLFALAGCNKRESANETASDVAEARQDAQENVAEERREAADVATEGTEDRAAAEYDVAVAQADGTRKVAKEKCETMASDAQQACKDQADATYESAKAQAQATLDAAKRAGSASPTG
;
A
#
# COMPACT_ATOMS: atom_id res chain seq x y z
N MET A 1 -39.78 11.66 2.59
CA MET A 1 -38.76 12.56 2.07
C MET A 1 -37.72 12.81 3.16
N LYS A 2 -36.57 12.18 3.11
CA LYS A 2 -35.44 12.41 4.04
C LYS A 2 -34.23 12.81 3.21
N THR A 3 -33.80 14.04 3.38
CA THR A 3 -32.63 14.64 2.72
C THR A 3 -31.35 14.10 3.34
N ILE A 4 -30.51 13.50 2.52
CA ILE A 4 -29.18 13.03 2.91
C ILE A 4 -28.23 14.20 2.75
N ASN A 5 -27.69 14.70 3.88
CA ASN A 5 -26.68 15.75 3.88
C ASN A 5 -25.33 15.17 3.47
N SER A 6 -24.84 15.59 2.31
CA SER A 6 -23.48 15.35 1.86
C SER A 6 -22.51 16.19 2.69
N TRP A 7 -21.73 15.54 3.54
CA TRP A 7 -20.59 16.16 4.22
C TRP A 7 -19.35 16.02 3.36
N THR A 8 -19.06 17.06 2.61
CA THR A 8 -17.78 17.23 1.93
C THR A 8 -16.76 17.78 2.93
N LEU A 9 -15.91 16.93 3.49
CA LEU A 9 -14.72 17.33 4.23
C LEU A 9 -13.60 17.64 3.23
N ALA A 10 -13.46 18.92 2.89
CA ALA A 10 -12.31 19.44 2.18
C ALA A 10 -11.20 19.73 3.21
N THR A 11 -10.25 18.81 3.38
CA THR A 11 -9.02 19.06 4.11
C THR A 11 -8.00 19.70 3.20
N ALA A 12 -7.89 21.04 3.25
CA ALA A 12 -6.79 21.79 2.65
C ALA A 12 -5.54 21.60 3.50
N ALA A 13 -4.62 20.74 3.06
CA ALA A 13 -3.28 20.61 3.65
C ALA A 13 -2.42 21.80 3.17
N ALA A 14 -2.22 22.79 4.03
CA ALA A 14 -1.26 23.86 3.82
C ALA A 14 0.16 23.28 3.97
N VAL A 15 0.87 23.12 2.86
CA VAL A 15 2.29 22.76 2.85
C VAL A 15 3.10 24.01 3.14
N SER A 16 3.56 24.16 4.38
CA SER A 16 4.52 25.20 4.77
C SER A 16 5.91 24.80 4.32
N LEU A 17 6.45 25.51 3.33
CA LEU A 17 7.83 25.40 2.86
C LEU A 17 8.78 26.00 3.90
N PHE A 18 9.36 25.19 4.75
CA PHE A 18 10.53 25.56 5.55
C PHE A 18 11.80 25.22 4.77
N ALA A 19 12.40 26.24 4.18
CA ALA A 19 13.74 26.15 3.62
C ALA A 19 14.76 26.26 4.75
N LEU A 20 15.21 25.13 5.29
CA LEU A 20 16.41 25.05 6.15
C LEU A 20 17.56 24.52 5.30
N ALA A 21 18.51 25.39 4.99
CA ALA A 21 19.78 25.04 4.36
C ALA A 21 20.66 24.28 5.37
N GLY A 22 20.51 22.98 5.43
CA GLY A 22 21.43 22.06 6.08
C GLY A 22 22.06 21.18 5.00
N CYS A 23 23.39 21.06 4.98
CA CYS A 23 24.12 20.14 4.10
C CYS A 23 23.78 18.68 4.46
N ASN A 24 22.66 18.21 4.00
CA ASN A 24 22.24 16.84 4.08
C ASN A 24 22.21 16.31 2.65
N LYS A 25 22.69 15.10 2.43
CA LYS A 25 22.60 14.41 1.14
C LYS A 25 21.13 14.11 0.87
N ARG A 26 20.44 15.10 0.35
CA ARG A 26 19.10 14.91 -0.24
C ARG A 26 19.31 14.52 -1.69
N GLU A 27 18.55 13.58 -2.16
CA GLU A 27 18.43 13.34 -3.57
C GLU A 27 17.87 14.57 -4.28
N SER A 28 18.31 14.78 -5.49
CA SER A 28 17.73 15.84 -6.33
C SER A 28 16.29 15.47 -6.69
N ALA A 29 15.45 16.48 -6.92
CA ALA A 29 14.07 16.24 -7.32
C ALA A 29 13.95 15.40 -8.60
N ASN A 30 14.95 15.47 -9.49
CA ASN A 30 14.98 14.67 -10.71
C ASN A 30 15.32 13.20 -10.44
N GLU A 31 16.28 12.94 -9.56
CA GLU A 31 16.61 11.57 -9.13
C GLU A 31 15.40 10.93 -8.44
N THR A 32 14.84 11.59 -7.43
CA THR A 32 13.63 11.10 -6.76
C THR A 32 12.46 10.87 -7.73
N ALA A 33 12.29 11.72 -8.74
CA ALA A 33 11.23 11.52 -9.73
C ALA A 33 11.47 10.26 -10.58
N SER A 34 12.73 9.96 -10.92
CA SER A 34 13.12 8.74 -11.63
C SER A 34 12.87 7.51 -10.76
N ASP A 35 13.32 7.55 -9.49
CA ASP A 35 13.22 6.44 -8.55
C ASP A 35 11.76 6.15 -8.18
N VAL A 36 10.94 7.19 -8.04
CA VAL A 36 9.48 7.04 -7.89
C VAL A 36 8.83 6.41 -9.12
N ALA A 37 9.31 6.74 -10.33
CA ALA A 37 8.78 6.15 -11.56
C ALA A 37 9.14 4.66 -11.65
N GLU A 38 10.38 4.30 -11.36
CA GLU A 38 10.87 2.93 -11.30
C GLU A 38 10.13 2.12 -10.23
N ALA A 39 10.04 2.63 -8.99
CA ALA A 39 9.31 1.98 -7.92
C ALA A 39 7.83 1.74 -8.25
N ARG A 40 7.21 2.64 -9.04
CA ARG A 40 5.83 2.43 -9.52
C ARG A 40 5.75 1.34 -10.57
N GLN A 41 6.70 1.27 -11.48
CA GLN A 41 6.74 0.23 -12.50
C GLN A 41 6.91 -1.14 -11.84
N ASP A 42 7.89 -1.29 -10.97
CA ASP A 42 8.12 -2.52 -10.21
C ASP A 42 6.89 -2.94 -9.41
N ALA A 43 6.23 -1.98 -8.75
CA ALA A 43 5.02 -2.25 -8.01
C ALA A 43 3.88 -2.75 -8.92
N GLN A 44 3.74 -2.18 -10.13
CA GLN A 44 2.74 -2.61 -11.08
C GLN A 44 3.03 -4.00 -11.65
N GLU A 45 4.29 -4.29 -11.93
CA GLU A 45 4.72 -5.62 -12.42
C GLU A 45 4.46 -6.69 -11.37
N ASN A 46 4.86 -6.48 -10.11
CA ASN A 46 4.61 -7.41 -9.02
C ASN A 46 3.11 -7.66 -8.80
N VAL A 47 2.30 -6.60 -8.76
CA VAL A 47 0.84 -6.73 -8.61
C VAL A 47 0.21 -7.45 -9.82
N ALA A 48 0.75 -7.25 -11.03
CA ALA A 48 0.26 -7.94 -12.23
C ALA A 48 0.61 -9.44 -12.20
N GLU A 49 1.75 -9.81 -11.66
CA GLU A 49 2.15 -11.20 -11.47
C GLU A 49 1.22 -11.89 -10.47
N GLU A 50 1.07 -11.34 -9.26
CA GLU A 50 0.18 -11.89 -8.24
C GLU A 50 -1.27 -12.04 -8.71
N ARG A 51 -1.74 -11.08 -9.54
CA ARG A 51 -3.09 -11.17 -10.13
C ARG A 51 -3.21 -12.29 -11.17
N ARG A 52 -2.14 -12.61 -11.90
CA ARG A 52 -2.15 -13.76 -12.83
C ARG A 52 -2.21 -15.07 -12.05
N GLU A 53 -1.38 -15.20 -11.02
CA GLU A 53 -1.40 -16.38 -10.14
C GLU A 53 -2.76 -16.52 -9.45
N ALA A 54 -3.34 -15.42 -8.93
CA ALA A 54 -4.69 -15.43 -8.37
C ALA A 54 -5.78 -15.82 -9.39
N ALA A 55 -5.61 -15.48 -10.66
CA ALA A 55 -6.55 -15.88 -11.71
C ALA A 55 -6.45 -17.38 -12.02
N ASP A 56 -5.25 -17.95 -11.96
CA ASP A 56 -5.02 -19.38 -12.20
C ASP A 56 -5.66 -20.24 -11.09
N VAL A 57 -5.62 -19.80 -9.84
CA VAL A 57 -6.24 -20.51 -8.70
C VAL A 57 -7.72 -20.15 -8.48
N ALA A 58 -8.29 -19.23 -9.25
CA ALA A 58 -9.68 -18.78 -9.07
C ALA A 58 -10.73 -19.90 -9.25
N THR A 59 -10.36 -21.00 -9.91
CA THR A 59 -11.19 -22.21 -10.11
C THR A 59 -10.97 -23.28 -9.05
N GLU A 60 -10.00 -23.10 -8.19
CA GLU A 60 -9.67 -24.01 -7.07
C GLU A 60 -10.57 -23.73 -5.85
N GLY A 61 -10.23 -24.25 -4.70
CA GLY A 61 -11.04 -24.07 -3.49
C GLY A 61 -11.11 -22.62 -2.98
N THR A 62 -12.11 -22.34 -2.14
CA THR A 62 -12.29 -21.01 -1.55
C THR A 62 -11.11 -20.56 -0.69
N GLU A 63 -10.36 -21.49 -0.11
CA GLU A 63 -9.17 -21.20 0.69
C GLU A 63 -7.99 -20.77 -0.19
N ASP A 64 -7.76 -21.46 -1.31
CA ASP A 64 -6.68 -21.13 -2.25
C ASP A 64 -6.91 -19.76 -2.88
N ARG A 65 -8.15 -19.47 -3.24
CA ARG A 65 -8.56 -18.16 -3.72
C ARG A 65 -8.33 -17.07 -2.67
N ALA A 66 -8.67 -17.29 -1.40
CA ALA A 66 -8.46 -16.33 -0.34
C ALA A 66 -6.96 -16.11 -0.06
N ALA A 67 -6.13 -17.14 -0.21
CA ALA A 67 -4.68 -17.01 -0.13
C ALA A 67 -4.12 -16.14 -1.26
N ALA A 68 -4.55 -16.39 -2.50
CA ALA A 68 -4.14 -15.60 -3.64
C ALA A 68 -4.60 -14.12 -3.56
N GLU A 69 -5.80 -13.86 -3.04
CA GLU A 69 -6.29 -12.50 -2.76
C GLU A 69 -5.43 -11.79 -1.69
N TYR A 70 -4.94 -12.54 -0.69
CA TYR A 70 -4.00 -12.03 0.30
C TYR A 70 -2.67 -11.62 -0.34
N ASP A 71 -2.09 -12.45 -1.21
CA ASP A 71 -0.82 -12.19 -1.87
C ASP A 71 -0.90 -10.95 -2.75
N VAL A 72 -1.98 -10.79 -3.53
CA VAL A 72 -2.27 -9.56 -4.29
C VAL A 72 -2.35 -8.33 -3.39
N ALA A 73 -3.03 -8.43 -2.24
CA ALA A 73 -3.18 -7.30 -1.32
C ALA A 73 -1.84 -6.91 -0.69
N VAL A 74 -1.00 -7.88 -0.34
CA VAL A 74 0.35 -7.64 0.20
C VAL A 74 1.26 -7.02 -0.86
N ALA A 75 1.24 -7.50 -2.10
CA ALA A 75 2.01 -6.92 -3.20
C ALA A 75 1.62 -5.46 -3.48
N GLN A 76 0.33 -5.13 -3.45
CA GLN A 76 -0.15 -3.74 -3.57
C GLN A 76 0.34 -2.85 -2.43
N ALA A 77 0.29 -3.36 -1.20
CA ALA A 77 0.75 -2.63 -0.02
C ALA A 77 2.27 -2.40 -0.07
N ASP A 78 3.05 -3.40 -0.49
CA ASP A 78 4.51 -3.28 -0.63
C ASP A 78 4.89 -2.29 -1.72
N GLY A 79 4.24 -2.33 -2.87
CA GLY A 79 4.44 -1.35 -3.93
C GLY A 79 4.13 0.08 -3.48
N THR A 80 3.04 0.27 -2.72
CA THR A 80 2.68 1.57 -2.14
C THR A 80 3.75 2.05 -1.16
N ARG A 81 4.27 1.15 -0.31
CA ARG A 81 5.36 1.44 0.62
C ARG A 81 6.63 1.89 -0.09
N LYS A 82 7.06 1.15 -1.12
CA LYS A 82 8.26 1.49 -1.92
C LYS A 82 8.14 2.88 -2.52
N VAL A 83 7.05 3.16 -3.24
CA VAL A 83 6.78 4.48 -3.82
C VAL A 83 6.75 5.60 -2.77
N ALA A 84 6.20 5.32 -1.57
CA ALA A 84 6.18 6.29 -0.48
C ALA A 84 7.59 6.57 0.06
N LYS A 85 8.42 5.54 0.21
CA LYS A 85 9.82 5.68 0.67
C LYS A 85 10.67 6.51 -0.30
N GLU A 86 10.54 6.27 -1.61
CA GLU A 86 11.24 7.08 -2.61
C GLU A 86 10.86 8.57 -2.52
N LYS A 87 9.59 8.87 -2.32
CA LYS A 87 9.14 10.26 -2.11
C LYS A 87 9.72 10.91 -0.85
N CYS A 88 10.08 10.12 0.17
CA CYS A 88 10.67 10.63 1.39
C CYS A 88 12.13 11.09 1.19
N GLU A 89 12.82 10.65 0.13
CA GLU A 89 14.25 10.95 -0.11
C GLU A 89 14.54 12.44 -0.30
N THR A 90 13.56 13.23 -0.75
CA THR A 90 13.69 14.68 -0.87
C THR A 90 13.60 15.45 0.46
N MET A 91 13.24 14.77 1.55
CA MET A 91 13.02 15.41 2.85
C MET A 91 14.33 15.60 3.64
N ALA A 92 14.32 16.48 4.63
CA ALA A 92 15.41 16.61 5.58
C ALA A 92 15.50 15.38 6.50
N SER A 93 16.71 15.06 7.03
CA SER A 93 17.01 13.81 7.73
C SER A 93 15.94 13.35 8.72
N ASP A 94 15.53 14.21 9.64
CA ASP A 94 14.56 13.84 10.67
C ASP A 94 13.16 13.64 10.09
N ALA A 95 12.78 14.51 9.15
CA ALA A 95 11.51 14.39 8.44
C ALA A 95 11.51 13.19 7.47
N GLN A 96 12.65 12.89 6.86
CA GLN A 96 12.82 11.73 5.99
C GLN A 96 12.59 10.43 6.76
N GLN A 97 13.23 10.29 7.93
CA GLN A 97 13.06 9.09 8.76
C GLN A 97 11.60 8.93 9.20
N ALA A 98 10.97 9.99 9.72
CA ALA A 98 9.57 9.96 10.13
C ALA A 98 8.62 9.60 8.96
N CYS A 99 8.91 10.09 7.74
CA CYS A 99 8.16 9.75 6.53
C CYS A 99 8.29 8.26 6.19
N LYS A 100 9.51 7.70 6.25
CA LYS A 100 9.76 6.28 6.00
C LYS A 100 9.08 5.39 7.05
N ASP A 101 9.15 5.77 8.31
CA ASP A 101 8.48 5.04 9.40
C ASP A 101 6.96 5.04 9.21
N GLN A 102 6.38 6.14 8.73
CA GLN A 102 4.96 6.21 8.39
C GLN A 102 4.60 5.29 7.22
N ALA A 103 5.47 5.20 6.19
CA ALA A 103 5.26 4.29 5.07
C ALA A 103 5.30 2.82 5.52
N ASP A 104 6.22 2.47 6.40
CA ASP A 104 6.32 1.12 6.98
C ASP A 104 5.10 0.80 7.86
N ALA A 105 4.67 1.72 8.73
CA ALA A 105 3.48 1.54 9.55
C ALA A 105 2.21 1.35 8.72
N THR A 106 2.08 2.07 7.61
CA THR A 106 0.97 1.91 6.67
C THR A 106 0.97 0.53 6.02
N TYR A 107 2.14 0.05 5.60
CA TYR A 107 2.30 -1.29 5.06
C TYR A 107 1.91 -2.38 6.06
N GLU A 108 2.41 -2.32 7.29
CA GLU A 108 2.09 -3.29 8.32
C GLU A 108 0.59 -3.31 8.65
N SER A 109 -0.06 -2.14 8.67
CA SER A 109 -1.51 -2.04 8.84
C SER A 109 -2.27 -2.72 7.70
N ALA A 110 -1.88 -2.46 6.45
CA ALA A 110 -2.52 -3.07 5.28
C ALA A 110 -2.34 -4.60 5.26
N LYS A 111 -1.14 -5.08 5.58
CA LYS A 111 -0.83 -6.49 5.69
C LYS A 111 -1.65 -7.19 6.79
N ALA A 112 -1.80 -6.55 7.95
CA ALA A 112 -2.63 -7.07 9.03
C ALA A 112 -4.11 -7.15 8.63
N GLN A 113 -4.62 -6.19 7.88
CA GLN A 113 -5.98 -6.22 7.34
C GLN A 113 -6.17 -7.36 6.32
N ALA A 114 -5.21 -7.54 5.41
CA ALA A 114 -5.23 -8.65 4.45
C ALA A 114 -5.22 -10.00 5.18
N GLN A 115 -4.38 -10.16 6.21
CA GLN A 115 -4.33 -11.36 7.03
C GLN A 115 -5.67 -11.63 7.73
N ALA A 116 -6.30 -10.61 8.31
CA ALA A 116 -7.60 -10.77 8.97
C ALA A 116 -8.69 -11.22 7.98
N THR A 117 -8.63 -10.74 6.72
CA THR A 117 -9.54 -11.17 5.65
C THR A 117 -9.32 -12.64 5.30
N LEU A 118 -8.08 -13.06 5.12
CA LEU A 118 -7.70 -14.45 4.87
C LEU A 118 -8.19 -15.37 5.98
N ASP A 119 -7.96 -14.99 7.24
CA ASP A 119 -8.37 -15.78 8.40
C ASP A 119 -9.89 -15.88 8.51
N ALA A 120 -10.62 -14.83 8.12
CA ALA A 120 -12.07 -14.86 8.06
C ALA A 120 -12.58 -15.82 6.99
N ALA A 121 -11.97 -15.81 5.81
CA ALA A 121 -12.31 -16.72 4.70
C ALA A 121 -12.07 -18.19 5.08
N LYS A 122 -10.92 -18.48 5.70
CA LYS A 122 -10.61 -19.84 6.20
C LYS A 122 -11.62 -20.34 7.24
N ARG A 123 -12.03 -19.47 8.17
CA ARG A 123 -13.07 -19.82 9.14
C ARG A 123 -14.42 -20.08 8.50
N ALA A 124 -14.78 -19.30 7.47
CA ALA A 124 -16.03 -19.48 6.75
C ALA A 124 -16.04 -20.79 5.94
N GLY A 125 -14.91 -21.15 5.31
CA GLY A 125 -14.73 -22.41 4.59
C GLY A 125 -14.88 -23.62 5.51
N SER A 126 -14.25 -23.57 6.68
CA SER A 126 -14.33 -24.67 7.67
C SER A 126 -15.69 -24.77 8.37
N ALA A 127 -16.51 -23.73 8.37
CA ALA A 127 -17.84 -23.73 8.97
C ALA A 127 -18.94 -24.20 8.03
N SER A 128 -18.65 -24.41 6.72
CA SER A 128 -19.64 -24.96 5.78
C SER A 128 -19.85 -26.45 6.07
N PRO A 129 -21.05 -26.88 6.51
CA PRO A 129 -21.32 -28.30 6.70
C PRO A 129 -21.27 -28.98 5.35
N THR A 130 -20.43 -30.00 5.21
CA THR A 130 -20.52 -30.95 4.12
C THR A 130 -21.90 -31.62 4.16
N GLY A 131 -22.80 -31.17 3.27
CA GLY A 131 -24.09 -31.80 3.03
C GLY A 131 -23.95 -33.07 2.22
#